data_23d098091df804b251ed6849b70531c8
#
_entry.id   23d098091df804b251ed6849b70531c8
#
_cell.length_a   1.000
_cell.length_b   1.000
_cell.length_c   1.000
_cell.angle_alpha   90.00
_cell.angle_beta   90.00
_cell.angle_gamma   90.00
#
_symmetry.space_group_name_H-M   'P 1'
#
loop_
_entity.id
_entity.type
_entity.pdbx_description
1 polymer ?
#
loop_
_entity_poly.entity_id
_entity_poly.type
_entity_poly.pdbx_seq_one_letter_code
_entity_poly.pdbx_strand_id
1 'polypeptide(L)'
;MGHSIDIREEAGIRYLHFGTDWIQGAMRLSKPSRLVLVYTQAMLSFLLFRPVPRNVLMIGLGAASLVRFFRREMPDAHVTVIEINRDVIQVAHQFFRLPQDDDRLDVQVGDGFHYVQQSSLQFDAIFVDGYDHRARPGKLESLEFYRACRARLAPQGVLVANVFGRVRGHGQTKRHLREAFGGGVLLLPSADSKNVLVSAFADPPAPVSVAQLRHRAAELKERYDLPFVKWVHALQRANPPDAQALFR
;
A
#
# COMPACT_ATOMS: atom_id res chain seq x y z
N MET A 1 -20.81 6.40 16.36
CA MET A 1 -21.06 5.02 16.85
C MET A 1 -19.86 4.19 16.39
N GLY A 2 -19.05 3.71 17.34
CA GLY A 2 -17.92 2.84 17.05
C GLY A 2 -18.42 1.52 16.50
N HIS A 3 -17.83 1.08 15.39
CA HIS A 3 -18.10 -0.26 14.86
C HIS A 3 -17.35 -1.27 15.71
N SER A 4 -17.94 -2.46 15.93
CA SER A 4 -17.25 -3.52 16.64
C SER A 4 -16.00 -3.93 15.85
N ILE A 5 -14.88 -3.99 16.55
CA ILE A 5 -13.66 -4.57 16.02
C ILE A 5 -13.62 -6.01 16.52
N ASP A 6 -13.60 -6.96 15.59
CA ASP A 6 -13.59 -8.39 15.92
C ASP A 6 -12.24 -9.00 15.55
N ILE A 7 -11.76 -9.87 16.43
CA ILE A 7 -10.49 -10.58 16.24
C ILE A 7 -10.79 -12.08 16.24
N ARG A 8 -10.33 -12.76 15.19
CA ARG A 8 -10.48 -14.22 15.07
C ARG A 8 -9.11 -14.85 14.86
N GLU A 9 -8.93 -16.07 15.36
CA GLU A 9 -7.71 -16.85 15.13
C GLU A 9 -8.09 -18.18 14.49
N GLU A 10 -7.43 -18.47 13.38
CA GLU A 10 -7.60 -19.73 12.68
C GLU A 10 -6.26 -20.16 12.05
N ALA A 11 -5.91 -21.43 12.20
CA ALA A 11 -4.70 -22.03 11.64
C ALA A 11 -3.40 -21.23 11.89
N GLY A 12 -3.26 -20.63 13.08
CA GLY A 12 -2.10 -19.83 13.47
C GLY A 12 -2.02 -18.45 12.81
N ILE A 13 -3.13 -17.99 12.27
CA ILE A 13 -3.30 -16.65 11.72
C ILE A 13 -4.34 -15.91 12.54
N ARG A 14 -4.03 -14.67 12.93
CA ARG A 14 -4.96 -13.75 13.58
C ARG A 14 -5.47 -12.78 12.55
N TYR A 15 -6.80 -12.64 12.49
CA TYR A 15 -7.53 -11.80 11.55
C TYR A 15 -8.20 -10.63 12.27
N LEU A 16 -8.23 -9.48 11.59
CA LEU A 16 -8.94 -8.27 11.99
C LEU A 16 -10.19 -8.11 11.13
N HIS A 17 -11.35 -7.85 11.76
CA HIS A 17 -12.61 -7.56 11.09
C HIS A 17 -13.26 -6.30 11.69
N PHE A 18 -14.07 -5.60 10.89
CA PHE A 18 -14.83 -4.41 11.32
C PHE A 18 -16.34 -4.70 11.28
N GLY A 19 -16.79 -5.62 12.14
CA GLY A 19 -18.21 -5.99 12.26
C GLY A 19 -18.79 -6.68 11.02
N THR A 20 -17.95 -7.17 10.12
CA THR A 20 -18.31 -7.91 8.90
C THR A 20 -17.37 -9.10 8.74
N ASP A 21 -17.72 -10.05 7.85
CA ASP A 21 -16.83 -11.18 7.55
C ASP A 21 -15.62 -10.79 6.66
N TRP A 22 -15.54 -9.54 6.22
CA TRP A 22 -14.40 -9.09 5.44
C TRP A 22 -13.16 -8.94 6.30
N ILE A 23 -12.06 -9.53 5.83
CA ILE A 23 -10.75 -9.46 6.49
C ILE A 23 -10.13 -8.09 6.19
N GLN A 24 -9.95 -7.30 7.25
CA GLN A 24 -9.31 -5.97 7.20
C GLN A 24 -7.79 -6.04 7.44
N GLY A 25 -7.31 -7.14 7.97
CA GLY A 25 -5.90 -7.37 8.18
C GLY A 25 -5.63 -8.75 8.73
N ALA A 26 -4.39 -9.21 8.63
CA ALA A 26 -4.01 -10.52 9.11
C ALA A 26 -2.55 -10.55 9.61
N MET A 27 -2.28 -11.40 10.59
CA MET A 27 -0.95 -11.63 11.12
C MET A 27 -0.73 -13.12 11.40
N ARG A 28 0.34 -13.70 10.86
CA ARG A 28 0.79 -15.04 11.24
C ARG A 28 1.48 -15.00 12.60
N LEU A 29 0.99 -15.75 13.57
CA LEU A 29 1.47 -15.70 14.96
C LEU A 29 2.94 -16.11 15.09
N SER A 30 3.38 -17.12 14.32
CA SER A 30 4.75 -17.62 14.32
C SER A 30 5.74 -16.73 13.55
N LYS A 31 5.25 -15.89 12.60
CA LYS A 31 6.06 -14.98 11.77
C LYS A 31 5.33 -13.65 11.58
N PRO A 32 5.26 -12.80 12.61
CA PRO A 32 4.39 -11.62 12.64
C PRO A 32 4.69 -10.57 11.56
N SER A 33 5.96 -10.46 11.15
CA SER A 33 6.38 -9.51 10.11
C SER A 33 6.16 -10.02 8.69
N ARG A 34 5.77 -11.30 8.50
CA ARG A 34 5.44 -11.83 7.17
C ARG A 34 4.07 -11.32 6.74
N LEU A 35 4.00 -10.78 5.53
CA LEU A 35 2.72 -10.35 4.93
C LEU A 35 1.87 -11.58 4.59
N VAL A 36 0.66 -11.63 5.13
CA VAL A 36 -0.28 -12.75 4.94
C VAL A 36 -1.20 -12.52 3.74
N LEU A 37 -1.82 -11.33 3.67
CA LEU A 37 -2.78 -11.02 2.62
C LEU A 37 -2.07 -10.71 1.31
N VAL A 38 -2.57 -11.28 0.22
CA VAL A 38 -1.94 -11.14 -1.11
C VAL A 38 -1.89 -9.70 -1.58
N TYR A 39 -2.92 -8.90 -1.30
CA TYR A 39 -2.91 -7.50 -1.69
C TYR A 39 -1.83 -6.69 -0.94
N THR A 40 -1.61 -6.94 0.37
CA THR A 40 -0.55 -6.26 1.13
C THR A 40 0.84 -6.61 0.61
N GLN A 41 1.04 -7.87 0.18
CA GLN A 41 2.25 -8.28 -0.51
C GLN A 41 2.41 -7.49 -1.83
N ALA A 42 1.35 -7.42 -2.64
CA ALA A 42 1.35 -6.77 -3.95
C ALA A 42 1.57 -5.25 -3.86
N MET A 43 1.27 -4.61 -2.73
CA MET A 43 1.61 -3.21 -2.47
C MET A 43 3.12 -2.95 -2.55
N LEU A 44 3.97 -3.96 -2.41
CA LEU A 44 5.43 -3.85 -2.55
C LEU A 44 5.93 -3.98 -4.00
N SER A 45 5.04 -4.19 -4.97
CA SER A 45 5.42 -4.34 -6.38
C SER A 45 6.12 -3.11 -6.98
N PHE A 46 5.95 -1.93 -6.40
CA PHE A 46 6.66 -0.71 -6.80
C PHE A 46 8.19 -0.84 -6.70
N LEU A 47 8.70 -1.74 -5.85
CA LEU A 47 10.14 -2.03 -5.72
C LEU A 47 10.76 -2.57 -7.01
N LEU A 48 9.95 -3.04 -7.96
CA LEU A 48 10.42 -3.37 -9.31
C LEU A 48 10.95 -2.13 -10.06
N PHE A 49 10.48 -0.93 -9.70
CA PHE A 49 10.74 0.32 -10.42
C PHE A 49 11.45 1.38 -9.57
N ARG A 50 11.47 1.21 -8.27
CA ARG A 50 12.01 2.17 -7.29
C ARG A 50 12.93 1.49 -6.30
N PRO A 51 13.91 2.22 -5.75
CA PRO A 51 14.68 1.73 -4.62
C PRO A 51 13.82 1.58 -3.36
N VAL A 52 14.39 1.01 -2.32
CA VAL A 52 13.77 0.94 -0.99
C VAL A 52 13.57 2.37 -0.46
N PRO A 53 12.34 2.74 -0.06
CA PRO A 53 12.05 4.08 0.42
C PRO A 53 12.63 4.30 1.83
N ARG A 54 13.05 5.54 2.12
CA ARG A 54 13.49 5.96 3.45
C ARG A 54 12.40 6.65 4.23
N ASN A 55 11.64 7.55 3.59
CA ASN A 55 10.53 8.27 4.22
C ASN A 55 9.20 7.75 3.67
N VAL A 56 8.42 7.14 4.54
CA VAL A 56 7.18 6.44 4.17
C VAL A 56 5.99 7.01 4.92
N LEU A 57 4.94 7.35 4.21
CA LEU A 57 3.63 7.64 4.78
C LEU A 57 2.69 6.46 4.53
N MET A 58 1.99 6.02 5.57
CA MET A 58 0.92 5.03 5.46
C MET A 58 -0.40 5.65 5.92
N ILE A 59 -1.40 5.67 5.06
CA ILE A 59 -2.77 6.10 5.36
C ILE A 59 -3.63 4.86 5.51
N GLY A 60 -4.03 4.59 6.75
CA GLY A 60 -4.62 3.33 7.21
C GLY A 60 -3.58 2.42 7.84
N LEU A 61 -3.93 1.82 8.98
CA LEU A 61 -3.07 0.93 9.77
C LEU A 61 -3.51 -0.54 9.66
N GLY A 62 -4.81 -0.78 9.80
CA GLY A 62 -5.37 -2.13 9.89
C GLY A 62 -4.69 -2.98 10.95
N ALA A 63 -4.29 -4.20 10.58
CA ALA A 63 -3.52 -5.10 11.46
C ALA A 63 -2.02 -4.78 11.51
N ALA A 64 -1.57 -3.59 11.18
CA ALA A 64 -0.17 -3.14 11.17
C ALA A 64 0.80 -4.03 10.34
N SER A 65 0.29 -4.70 9.31
CA SER A 65 1.07 -5.68 8.54
C SER A 65 2.25 -5.04 7.81
N LEU A 66 2.01 -3.92 7.10
CA LEU A 66 3.07 -3.17 6.41
C LEU A 66 4.06 -2.55 7.39
N VAL A 67 3.60 -2.00 8.53
CA VAL A 67 4.49 -1.44 9.56
C VAL A 67 5.48 -2.49 10.04
N ARG A 68 4.99 -3.68 10.45
CA ARG A 68 5.88 -4.77 10.90
C ARG A 68 6.83 -5.25 9.82
N PHE A 69 6.38 -5.31 8.56
CA PHE A 69 7.24 -5.66 7.44
C PHE A 69 8.35 -4.62 7.24
N PHE A 70 8.02 -3.34 7.17
CA PHE A 70 9.01 -2.27 7.01
C PHE A 70 10.02 -2.24 8.15
N ARG A 71 9.56 -2.35 9.38
CA ARG A 71 10.44 -2.36 10.58
C ARG A 71 11.49 -3.47 10.54
N ARG A 72 11.14 -4.61 9.95
CA ARG A 72 12.03 -5.77 9.86
C ARG A 72 12.90 -5.77 8.61
N GLU A 73 12.29 -5.54 7.46
CA GLU A 73 12.93 -5.76 6.16
C GLU A 73 13.59 -4.49 5.59
N MET A 74 13.21 -3.32 6.11
CA MET A 74 13.68 -2.01 5.67
C MET A 74 14.13 -1.17 6.88
N PRO A 75 15.26 -1.51 7.52
CA PRO A 75 15.68 -0.93 8.79
C PRO A 75 15.99 0.57 8.72
N ASP A 76 16.29 1.11 7.55
CA ASP A 76 16.57 2.54 7.34
C ASP A 76 15.31 3.36 7.04
N ALA A 77 14.13 2.72 6.98
CA ALA A 77 12.88 3.41 6.68
C ALA A 77 12.29 4.07 7.94
N HIS A 78 11.92 5.35 7.79
CA HIS A 78 11.10 6.10 8.73
C HIS A 78 9.65 6.04 8.27
N VAL A 79 8.77 5.54 9.09
CA VAL A 79 7.36 5.28 8.77
C VAL A 79 6.47 6.18 9.61
N THR A 80 5.71 7.04 8.96
CA THR A 80 4.60 7.78 9.56
C THR A 80 3.29 7.10 9.18
N VAL A 81 2.44 6.81 10.16
CA VAL A 81 1.13 6.18 9.96
C VAL A 81 0.03 7.14 10.40
N ILE A 82 -0.96 7.34 9.55
CA ILE A 82 -2.16 8.10 9.88
C ILE A 82 -3.35 7.15 9.86
N GLU A 83 -3.92 6.91 11.04
CA GLU A 83 -5.10 6.06 11.23
C GLU A 83 -6.25 6.90 11.82
N ILE A 84 -7.41 6.85 11.16
CA ILE A 84 -8.55 7.66 11.56
C ILE A 84 -9.22 7.14 12.84
N ASN A 85 -9.11 5.85 13.11
CA ASN A 85 -9.77 5.18 14.23
C ASN A 85 -8.76 4.84 15.33
N ARG A 86 -8.86 5.54 16.46
CA ARG A 86 -8.04 5.28 17.66
C ARG A 86 -8.13 3.83 18.15
N ASP A 87 -9.31 3.22 18.06
CA ASP A 87 -9.52 1.84 18.54
C ASP A 87 -8.72 0.84 17.69
N VAL A 88 -8.53 1.11 16.38
CA VAL A 88 -7.68 0.29 15.51
C VAL A 88 -6.22 0.33 15.98
N ILE A 89 -5.71 1.50 16.36
CA ILE A 89 -4.35 1.63 16.90
C ILE A 89 -4.19 0.84 18.20
N GLN A 90 -5.16 0.95 19.13
CA GLN A 90 -5.13 0.21 20.38
C GLN A 90 -5.15 -1.30 20.15
N VAL A 91 -6.03 -1.77 19.27
CA VAL A 91 -6.13 -3.19 18.89
C VAL A 91 -4.86 -3.67 18.20
N ALA A 92 -4.24 -2.84 17.36
CA ALA A 92 -2.99 -3.18 16.68
C ALA A 92 -1.84 -3.36 17.69
N HIS A 93 -1.74 -2.52 18.72
CA HIS A 93 -0.77 -2.72 19.81
C HIS A 93 -1.08 -3.99 20.62
N GLN A 94 -2.32 -4.16 21.03
CA GLN A 94 -2.71 -5.24 21.95
C GLN A 94 -2.63 -6.62 21.29
N PHE A 95 -3.06 -6.74 20.02
CA PHE A 95 -3.26 -8.03 19.37
C PHE A 95 -2.36 -8.28 18.16
N PHE A 96 -1.90 -7.23 17.48
CA PHE A 96 -1.16 -7.36 16.22
C PHE A 96 0.30 -6.92 16.31
N ARG A 97 0.84 -6.83 17.52
CA ARG A 97 2.27 -6.53 17.75
C ARG A 97 2.74 -5.27 16.99
N LEU A 98 1.88 -4.23 16.94
CA LEU A 98 2.33 -2.93 16.50
C LEU A 98 3.43 -2.45 17.46
N PRO A 99 4.64 -2.11 16.97
CA PRO A 99 5.69 -1.57 17.82
C PRO A 99 5.27 -0.25 18.47
N GLN A 100 5.91 0.12 19.58
CA GLN A 100 5.80 1.46 20.11
C GLN A 100 6.50 2.46 19.17
N ASP A 101 6.06 3.70 19.21
CA ASP A 101 6.67 4.78 18.46
C ASP A 101 8.12 4.99 18.92
N ASP A 102 8.98 5.28 17.97
CA ASP A 102 10.40 5.55 18.16
C ASP A 102 10.93 6.45 17.04
N ASP A 103 12.25 6.60 16.90
CA ASP A 103 12.89 7.43 15.88
C ASP A 103 12.49 7.08 14.45
N ARG A 104 11.95 5.88 14.21
CA ARG A 104 11.60 5.36 12.87
C ARG A 104 10.14 5.00 12.71
N LEU A 105 9.31 5.22 13.71
CA LEU A 105 7.87 4.95 13.66
C LEU A 105 7.12 6.02 14.42
N ASP A 106 6.18 6.66 13.75
CA ASP A 106 5.27 7.66 14.31
C ASP A 106 3.84 7.31 13.88
N VAL A 107 2.99 6.92 14.86
CA VAL A 107 1.61 6.51 14.62
C VAL A 107 0.65 7.56 15.19
N GLN A 108 -0.04 8.26 14.31
CA GLN A 108 -0.93 9.36 14.64
C GLN A 108 -2.39 9.02 14.39
N VAL A 109 -3.27 9.45 15.32
CA VAL A 109 -4.72 9.48 15.07
C VAL A 109 -5.05 10.68 14.21
N GLY A 110 -5.62 10.47 13.02
CA GLY A 110 -5.95 11.57 12.13
C GLY A 110 -6.63 11.15 10.84
N ASP A 111 -7.13 12.14 10.11
CA ASP A 111 -7.68 11.97 8.77
C ASP A 111 -6.54 12.11 7.74
N GLY A 112 -6.28 11.04 6.99
CA GLY A 112 -5.22 10.99 5.99
C GLY A 112 -5.38 12.01 4.86
N PHE A 113 -6.63 12.38 4.51
CA PHE A 113 -6.90 13.44 3.53
C PHE A 113 -6.39 14.79 4.04
N HIS A 114 -6.72 15.15 5.26
CA HIS A 114 -6.28 16.40 5.87
C HIS A 114 -4.77 16.41 6.12
N TYR A 115 -4.22 15.28 6.53
CA TYR A 115 -2.78 15.15 6.78
C TYR A 115 -1.95 15.49 5.53
N VAL A 116 -2.25 14.90 4.36
CA VAL A 116 -1.47 15.18 3.13
C VAL A 116 -1.64 16.62 2.63
N GLN A 117 -2.75 17.28 2.94
CA GLN A 117 -2.96 18.68 2.60
C GLN A 117 -2.12 19.63 3.47
N GLN A 118 -2.01 19.32 4.76
CA GLN A 118 -1.39 20.22 5.76
C GLN A 118 0.10 19.92 5.99
N SER A 119 0.54 18.69 5.74
CA SER A 119 1.94 18.30 5.94
C SER A 119 2.88 19.11 5.05
N SER A 120 4.04 19.49 5.57
CA SER A 120 5.17 20.01 4.79
C SER A 120 6.20 18.94 4.44
N LEU A 121 6.05 17.73 4.98
CA LEU A 121 6.98 16.62 4.76
C LEU A 121 6.86 16.08 3.34
N GLN A 122 7.96 15.52 2.86
CA GLN A 122 8.02 14.78 1.59
C GLN A 122 8.35 13.31 1.84
N PHE A 123 7.73 12.45 1.05
CA PHE A 123 7.82 11.00 1.21
C PHE A 123 8.33 10.33 -0.07
N ASP A 124 9.17 9.32 0.09
CA ASP A 124 9.60 8.46 -1.03
C ASP A 124 8.48 7.50 -1.45
N ALA A 125 7.64 7.11 -0.49
CA ALA A 125 6.46 6.29 -0.76
C ALA A 125 5.27 6.71 0.12
N ILE A 126 4.09 6.81 -0.50
CA ILE A 126 2.82 7.01 0.20
C ILE A 126 1.96 5.79 -0.06
N PHE A 127 1.62 5.04 1.01
CA PHE A 127 0.70 3.91 0.95
C PHE A 127 -0.69 4.36 1.36
N VAL A 128 -1.71 3.98 0.58
CA VAL A 128 -3.11 4.28 0.84
C VAL A 128 -3.91 2.98 0.91
N ASP A 129 -4.33 2.62 2.10
CA ASP A 129 -5.16 1.45 2.40
C ASP A 129 -6.22 1.82 3.45
N GLY A 130 -6.94 2.91 3.20
CA GLY A 130 -7.92 3.49 4.10
C GLY A 130 -9.35 3.30 3.58
N TYR A 131 -10.04 2.27 4.06
CA TYR A 131 -11.44 2.01 3.77
C TYR A 131 -12.27 2.06 5.03
N ASP A 132 -13.51 2.58 4.91
CA ASP A 132 -14.47 2.47 6.00
C ASP A 132 -14.99 1.00 6.12
N HIS A 133 -15.77 0.73 7.17
CA HIS A 133 -16.38 -0.57 7.40
C HIS A 133 -17.30 -1.07 6.27
N ARG A 134 -17.69 -0.20 5.34
CA ARG A 134 -18.46 -0.52 4.13
C ARG A 134 -17.59 -0.63 2.89
N ALA A 135 -16.27 -0.72 3.06
CA ALA A 135 -15.27 -0.72 2.00
C ALA A 135 -15.40 0.51 1.07
N ARG A 136 -15.70 1.69 1.63
CA ARG A 136 -15.74 2.94 0.88
C ARG A 136 -14.52 3.78 1.19
N PRO A 137 -13.80 4.26 0.17
CA PRO A 137 -12.57 5.06 0.33
C PRO A 137 -12.86 6.51 0.71
N GLY A 138 -14.11 6.97 0.57
CA GLY A 138 -14.49 8.35 0.83
C GLY A 138 -13.68 9.35 -0.01
N LYS A 139 -13.09 10.34 0.65
CA LYS A 139 -12.27 11.38 0.00
C LYS A 139 -10.91 10.86 -0.48
N LEU A 140 -10.46 9.68 -0.04
CA LEU A 140 -9.15 9.11 -0.40
C LEU A 140 -9.06 8.63 -1.87
N GLU A 141 -10.15 8.67 -2.63
CA GLU A 141 -10.16 8.44 -4.10
C GLU A 141 -10.49 9.71 -4.89
N SER A 142 -10.52 10.88 -4.25
CA SER A 142 -10.77 12.15 -4.95
C SER A 142 -9.53 12.61 -5.72
N LEU A 143 -9.77 13.40 -6.79
CA LEU A 143 -8.70 14.05 -7.54
C LEU A 143 -7.86 14.99 -6.65
N GLU A 144 -8.54 15.72 -5.77
CA GLU A 144 -7.89 16.63 -4.81
C GLU A 144 -6.90 15.87 -3.90
N PHE A 145 -7.32 14.70 -3.37
CA PHE A 145 -6.45 13.86 -2.57
C PHE A 145 -5.22 13.38 -3.34
N TYR A 146 -5.39 12.90 -4.56
CA TYR A 146 -4.26 12.42 -5.37
C TYR A 146 -3.30 13.53 -5.76
N ARG A 147 -3.80 14.74 -6.03
CA ARG A 147 -2.97 15.92 -6.26
C ARG A 147 -2.18 16.30 -5.00
N ALA A 148 -2.83 16.26 -3.82
CA ALA A 148 -2.15 16.52 -2.55
C ALA A 148 -1.07 15.46 -2.27
N CYS A 149 -1.37 14.17 -2.48
CA CYS A 149 -0.37 13.11 -2.37
C CYS A 149 0.82 13.35 -3.30
N ARG A 150 0.56 13.69 -4.59
CA ARG A 150 1.64 14.00 -5.53
C ARG A 150 2.52 15.15 -5.05
N ALA A 151 1.93 16.20 -4.48
CA ALA A 151 2.68 17.35 -3.95
C ALA A 151 3.53 16.99 -2.72
N ARG A 152 3.22 15.88 -2.03
CA ARG A 152 3.99 15.36 -0.88
C ARG A 152 4.98 14.25 -1.25
N LEU A 153 5.01 13.81 -2.50
CA LEU A 153 6.03 12.87 -2.95
C LEU A 153 7.35 13.60 -3.24
N ALA A 154 8.44 13.03 -2.75
CA ALA A 154 9.79 13.43 -3.12
C ALA A 154 10.04 13.15 -4.62
N PRO A 155 11.08 13.73 -5.23
CA PRO A 155 11.52 13.33 -6.56
C PRO A 155 11.68 11.80 -6.64
N GLN A 156 11.17 11.18 -7.71
CA GLN A 156 11.09 9.72 -7.88
C GLN A 156 10.19 8.98 -6.87
N GLY A 157 9.43 9.69 -6.05
CA GLY A 157 8.48 9.10 -5.12
C GLY A 157 7.33 8.34 -5.80
N VAL A 158 6.64 7.49 -5.03
CA VAL A 158 5.54 6.66 -5.52
C VAL A 158 4.36 6.66 -4.56
N LEU A 159 3.16 6.83 -5.10
CA LEU A 159 1.91 6.51 -4.41
C LEU A 159 1.56 5.06 -4.69
N VAL A 160 1.29 4.28 -3.65
CA VAL A 160 0.80 2.90 -3.73
C VAL A 160 -0.58 2.85 -3.09
N ALA A 161 -1.63 2.69 -3.91
CA ALA A 161 -2.99 2.65 -3.43
C ALA A 161 -3.62 1.28 -3.60
N ASN A 162 -4.26 0.78 -2.55
CA ASN A 162 -5.17 -0.34 -2.63
C ASN A 162 -6.54 0.18 -3.06
N VAL A 163 -7.04 -0.24 -4.23
CA VAL A 163 -8.35 0.16 -4.75
C VAL A 163 -9.26 -1.06 -4.77
N PHE A 164 -10.32 -1.00 -3.97
CA PHE A 164 -11.26 -2.11 -3.83
C PHE A 164 -12.47 -1.96 -4.75
N GLY A 165 -12.91 -3.05 -5.40
CA GLY A 165 -14.15 -3.10 -6.15
C GLY A 165 -14.03 -3.77 -7.53
N ARG A 166 -15.15 -3.88 -8.27
CA ARG A 166 -15.17 -4.50 -9.59
C ARG A 166 -14.46 -3.62 -10.64
N VAL A 167 -13.76 -4.23 -11.59
CA VAL A 167 -13.02 -3.57 -12.69
C VAL A 167 -13.85 -2.48 -13.42
N ARG A 168 -15.17 -2.58 -13.43
CA ARG A 168 -16.08 -1.57 -14.03
C ARG A 168 -16.26 -0.31 -13.13
N GLY A 169 -16.01 -0.38 -11.80
CA GLY A 169 -16.16 0.74 -10.87
C GLY A 169 -14.94 1.67 -10.80
N HIS A 170 -13.77 1.23 -11.29
CA HIS A 170 -12.51 1.98 -11.16
C HIS A 170 -12.30 3.08 -12.23
N GLY A 171 -13.24 3.31 -13.12
CA GLY A 171 -13.08 4.29 -14.20
C GLY A 171 -12.80 5.70 -13.71
N GLN A 172 -13.45 6.11 -12.63
CA GLN A 172 -13.26 7.43 -12.04
C GLN A 172 -11.93 7.52 -11.28
N THR A 173 -11.63 6.54 -10.41
CA THR A 173 -10.37 6.46 -9.66
C THR A 173 -9.16 6.44 -10.60
N LYS A 174 -9.19 5.63 -11.66
CA LYS A 174 -8.15 5.61 -12.69
C LYS A 174 -7.99 6.94 -13.40
N ARG A 175 -9.10 7.64 -13.70
CA ARG A 175 -9.08 8.96 -14.32
C ARG A 175 -8.44 9.98 -13.40
N HIS A 176 -8.83 10.02 -12.12
CA HIS A 176 -8.25 10.91 -11.12
C HIS A 176 -6.75 10.68 -10.95
N LEU A 177 -6.33 9.40 -10.89
CA LEU A 177 -4.91 9.05 -10.78
C LEU A 177 -4.13 9.49 -12.02
N ARG A 178 -4.65 9.24 -13.24
CA ARG A 178 -4.00 9.68 -14.48
C ARG A 178 -3.94 11.20 -14.58
N GLU A 179 -4.98 11.89 -14.15
CA GLU A 179 -5.01 13.36 -14.14
C GLU A 179 -3.99 13.93 -13.13
N ALA A 180 -3.87 13.32 -11.95
CA ALA A 180 -2.91 13.76 -10.94
C ALA A 180 -1.45 13.41 -11.28
N PHE A 181 -1.19 12.23 -11.88
CA PHE A 181 0.16 11.67 -12.07
C PHE A 181 0.61 11.55 -13.54
N GLY A 182 -0.26 11.89 -14.50
CA GLY A 182 0.06 11.75 -15.92
C GLY A 182 0.21 10.27 -16.35
N GLY A 183 1.20 9.96 -17.19
CA GLY A 183 1.45 8.61 -17.72
C GLY A 183 2.11 7.62 -16.75
N GLY A 184 2.51 8.06 -15.55
CA GLY A 184 3.24 7.24 -14.57
C GLY A 184 2.34 6.38 -13.68
N VAL A 185 1.31 5.71 -14.22
CA VAL A 185 0.34 4.92 -13.43
C VAL A 185 0.33 3.47 -13.88
N LEU A 186 0.67 2.55 -12.99
CA LEU A 186 0.63 1.10 -13.22
C LEU A 186 -0.43 0.45 -12.35
N LEU A 187 -1.10 -0.55 -12.92
CA LEU A 187 -2.15 -1.34 -12.28
C LEU A 187 -1.70 -2.78 -12.10
N LEU A 188 -1.88 -3.32 -10.91
CA LEU A 188 -1.63 -4.73 -10.60
C LEU A 188 -2.88 -5.32 -9.94
N PRO A 189 -3.72 -6.07 -10.67
CA PRO A 189 -4.86 -6.78 -10.09
C PRO A 189 -4.38 -7.82 -9.06
N SER A 190 -5.03 -7.87 -7.91
CA SER A 190 -4.77 -8.91 -6.91
C SER A 190 -5.25 -10.28 -7.42
N ALA A 191 -4.50 -11.32 -7.09
CA ALA A 191 -4.79 -12.67 -7.61
C ALA A 191 -5.97 -13.35 -6.88
N ASP A 192 -6.26 -12.96 -5.65
CA ASP A 192 -7.22 -13.63 -4.76
C ASP A 192 -8.39 -12.75 -4.31
N SER A 193 -8.38 -11.49 -4.67
CA SER A 193 -9.39 -10.52 -4.25
C SER A 193 -9.83 -9.61 -5.39
N LYS A 194 -10.84 -8.78 -5.13
CA LYS A 194 -11.29 -7.76 -6.09
C LYS A 194 -10.44 -6.48 -6.06
N ASN A 195 -9.32 -6.51 -5.35
CA ASN A 195 -8.45 -5.36 -5.20
C ASN A 195 -7.60 -5.15 -6.47
N VAL A 196 -7.35 -3.89 -6.77
CA VAL A 196 -6.37 -3.48 -7.79
C VAL A 196 -5.36 -2.58 -7.08
N LEU A 197 -4.09 -3.00 -7.08
CA LEU A 197 -3.03 -2.16 -6.56
C LEU A 197 -2.61 -1.18 -7.64
N VAL A 198 -2.50 0.07 -7.27
CA VAL A 198 -2.07 1.14 -8.17
C VAL A 198 -0.73 1.66 -7.69
N SER A 199 0.26 1.68 -8.58
CA SER A 199 1.51 2.43 -8.36
C SER A 199 1.49 3.66 -9.26
N ALA A 200 1.46 4.86 -8.66
CA ALA A 200 1.48 6.12 -9.38
C ALA A 200 2.76 6.89 -9.02
N PHE A 201 3.61 7.14 -10.01
CA PHE A 201 4.95 7.71 -9.82
C PHE A 201 4.94 9.21 -9.99
N ALA A 202 5.59 9.94 -9.07
CA ALA A 202 5.77 11.39 -9.17
C ALA A 202 6.48 11.75 -10.50
N ASP A 203 7.54 11.00 -10.79
CA ASP A 203 8.22 11.02 -12.09
C ASP A 203 8.14 9.62 -12.69
N PRO A 204 7.69 9.45 -13.93
CA PRO A 204 7.66 8.13 -14.56
C PRO A 204 9.03 7.43 -14.46
N PRO A 205 9.09 6.15 -14.09
CA PRO A 205 10.35 5.43 -14.08
C PRO A 205 10.94 5.39 -15.49
N ALA A 206 12.28 5.37 -15.56
CA ALA A 206 12.95 5.15 -16.83
C ALA A 206 12.49 3.83 -17.47
N PRO A 207 12.41 3.74 -18.79
CA PRO A 207 12.08 2.50 -19.47
C PRO A 207 13.03 1.37 -19.07
N VAL A 208 12.48 0.24 -18.67
CA VAL A 208 13.23 -0.94 -18.22
C VAL A 208 12.87 -2.12 -19.11
N SER A 209 13.85 -2.85 -19.61
CA SER A 209 13.59 -4.05 -20.40
C SER A 209 12.94 -5.14 -19.52
N VAL A 210 12.13 -6.00 -20.15
CA VAL A 210 11.50 -7.15 -19.46
C VAL A 210 12.56 -8.06 -18.82
N ALA A 211 13.73 -8.21 -19.46
CA ALA A 211 14.83 -9.00 -18.93
C ALA A 211 15.41 -8.39 -17.63
N GLN A 212 15.61 -7.07 -17.60
CA GLN A 212 16.06 -6.35 -16.40
C GLN A 212 15.02 -6.43 -15.27
N LEU A 213 13.71 -6.29 -15.60
CA LEU A 213 12.65 -6.45 -14.60
C LEU A 213 12.59 -7.87 -14.01
N ARG A 214 12.79 -8.89 -14.85
CA ARG A 214 12.83 -10.29 -14.40
C ARG A 214 14.03 -10.55 -13.49
N HIS A 215 15.19 -10.00 -13.84
CA HIS A 215 16.39 -10.09 -13.01
C HIS A 215 16.15 -9.45 -11.65
N ARG A 216 15.70 -8.19 -11.62
CA ARG A 216 15.35 -7.49 -10.38
C ARG A 216 14.26 -8.22 -9.58
N ALA A 217 13.27 -8.79 -10.25
CA ALA A 217 12.22 -9.56 -9.59
C ALA A 217 12.76 -10.83 -8.92
N ALA A 218 13.78 -11.47 -9.48
CA ALA A 218 14.44 -12.63 -8.88
C ALA A 218 15.19 -12.21 -7.60
N GLU A 219 15.97 -11.13 -7.65
CA GLU A 219 16.69 -10.58 -6.49
C GLU A 219 15.72 -10.19 -5.35
N LEU A 220 14.63 -9.47 -5.70
CA LEU A 220 13.63 -9.05 -4.71
C LEU A 220 12.87 -10.25 -4.12
N LYS A 221 12.61 -11.29 -4.93
CA LYS A 221 12.00 -12.53 -4.45
C LYS A 221 12.90 -13.23 -3.42
N GLU A 222 14.19 -13.33 -3.69
CA GLU A 222 15.15 -13.92 -2.75
C GLU A 222 15.22 -13.11 -1.45
N ARG A 223 15.29 -11.78 -1.56
CA ARG A 223 15.43 -10.89 -0.41
C ARG A 223 14.20 -10.88 0.49
N TYR A 224 12.98 -10.82 -0.08
CA TYR A 224 11.75 -10.57 0.67
C TYR A 224 10.81 -11.78 0.76
N ASP A 225 11.11 -12.89 0.08
CA ASP A 225 10.23 -14.08 -0.02
C ASP A 225 8.81 -13.70 -0.54
N LEU A 226 8.74 -12.80 -1.55
CA LEU A 226 7.51 -12.32 -2.17
C LEU A 226 7.47 -12.67 -3.68
N PRO A 227 6.28 -12.82 -4.28
CA PRO A 227 6.13 -13.35 -5.64
C PRO A 227 6.40 -12.31 -6.76
N PHE A 228 7.47 -11.52 -6.68
CA PHE A 228 7.82 -10.46 -7.64
C PHE A 228 7.84 -10.93 -9.09
N VAL A 229 8.33 -12.15 -9.34
CA VAL A 229 8.35 -12.73 -10.70
C VAL A 229 6.94 -12.86 -11.28
N LYS A 230 5.96 -13.28 -10.46
CA LYS A 230 4.55 -13.36 -10.88
C LYS A 230 3.97 -11.97 -11.15
N TRP A 231 4.39 -10.96 -10.39
CA TRP A 231 3.91 -9.59 -10.57
C TRP A 231 4.41 -8.96 -11.86
N VAL A 232 5.63 -9.26 -12.32
CA VAL A 232 6.11 -8.79 -13.65
C VAL A 232 5.15 -9.24 -14.76
N HIS A 233 4.76 -10.52 -14.76
CA HIS A 233 3.80 -11.03 -15.76
C HIS A 233 2.40 -10.42 -15.62
N ALA A 234 1.94 -10.20 -14.40
CA ALA A 234 0.63 -9.60 -14.15
C ALA A 234 0.60 -8.11 -14.56
N LEU A 235 1.66 -7.36 -14.29
CA LEU A 235 1.82 -5.96 -14.69
C LEU A 235 1.81 -5.82 -16.23
N GLN A 236 2.54 -6.68 -16.94
CA GLN A 236 2.56 -6.66 -18.40
C GLN A 236 1.16 -6.88 -19.01
N ARG A 237 0.36 -7.78 -18.43
CA ARG A 237 -1.01 -8.06 -18.92
C ARG A 237 -2.03 -7.00 -18.55
N ALA A 238 -1.87 -6.37 -17.38
CA ALA A 238 -2.86 -5.42 -16.87
C ALA A 238 -2.72 -4.01 -17.43
N ASN A 239 -1.55 -3.67 -17.99
CA ASN A 239 -1.27 -2.33 -18.47
C ASN A 239 -1.17 -2.30 -20.00
N PRO A 240 -1.80 -1.31 -20.67
CA PRO A 240 -1.81 -1.21 -22.12
C PRO A 240 -0.43 -0.79 -22.70
N PRO A 241 -0.23 -0.93 -24.03
CA PRO A 241 1.05 -0.60 -24.68
C PRO A 241 1.60 0.80 -24.41
N ASP A 242 0.75 1.79 -24.15
CA ASP A 242 1.18 3.17 -23.85
C ASP A 242 1.86 3.26 -22.48
N ALA A 243 1.42 2.40 -21.53
CA ALA A 243 2.12 2.18 -20.25
C ALA A 243 3.29 1.20 -20.42
N GLN A 244 3.33 0.42 -21.51
CA GLN A 244 4.45 -0.48 -21.87
C GLN A 244 5.72 0.28 -22.29
N ALA A 245 5.67 1.61 -22.49
CA ALA A 245 6.88 2.42 -22.56
C ALA A 245 7.80 2.24 -21.35
N LEU A 246 7.23 1.78 -20.21
CA LEU A 246 7.99 1.40 -19.02
C LEU A 246 8.57 -0.02 -19.08
N PHE A 247 8.22 -0.82 -20.12
CA PHE A 247 8.60 -2.23 -20.28
C PHE A 247 9.31 -2.49 -21.62
N ARG A 248 10.18 -1.63 -22.07
CA ARG A 248 10.94 -1.82 -23.32
C ARG A 248 12.07 -2.81 -23.17
#